data_1a7e417bcb3f7854db428a1403984918
#
_entry.id   1a7e417bcb3f7854db428a1403984918
#
_cell.length_a   1.000
_cell.length_b   1.000
_cell.length_c   1.000
_cell.angle_alpha   90.00
_cell.angle_beta   90.00
_cell.angle_gamma   90.00
#
_symmetry.space_group_name_H-M   'P 1'
#
loop_
_entity.id
_entity.type
_entity.pdbx_description
1 polymer ?
#
loop_
_entity_poly.entity_id
_entity_poly.type
_entity_poly.pdbx_seq_one_letter_code
_entity_poly.pdbx_strand_id
1 'polypeptide(L)'
;PKRHRLHNVFNAIFIWAIICAVVGAGCAIIAYAQGQQYGGFSGDFSTFDLVVYGGNMINGYSVATLLRVEAVLLIFMGIFGTTINFKGFHWLYDKASPTILVIIMCLIGVVTVVYQGMLLSTVGIPDPGSLIMLILVILAAVFMKQVAEERPTLRKAKIACTEVKK
;
A
#
# COMPACT_ATOMS: atom_id res chain seq x y z
N PRO A 1 -25.30 1.02 -0.16
CA PRO A 1 -24.45 1.48 -1.27
C PRO A 1 -23.07 1.97 -0.83
N LYS A 2 -22.95 2.77 0.24
CA LYS A 2 -21.63 3.21 0.73
C LYS A 2 -20.82 2.08 1.32
N ARG A 3 -21.44 1.15 2.05
CA ARG A 3 -20.79 -0.05 2.57
C ARG A 3 -20.26 -0.95 1.45
N HIS A 4 -20.99 -1.08 0.36
CA HIS A 4 -20.55 -1.86 -0.79
C HIS A 4 -19.35 -1.20 -1.50
N ARG A 5 -19.35 0.12 -1.62
CA ARG A 5 -18.20 0.85 -2.16
C ARG A 5 -16.95 0.65 -1.31
N LEU A 6 -17.08 0.72 0.01
CA LEU A 6 -15.98 0.48 0.93
C LEU A 6 -15.47 -0.97 0.85
N HIS A 7 -16.38 -1.94 0.74
CA HIS A 7 -16.01 -3.33 0.51
C HIS A 7 -15.16 -3.51 -0.77
N ASN A 8 -15.58 -2.87 -1.85
CA ASN A 8 -14.83 -2.91 -3.12
C ASN A 8 -13.45 -2.24 -2.99
N VAL A 9 -13.34 -1.14 -2.24
CA VAL A 9 -12.04 -0.48 -2.00
C VAL A 9 -11.11 -1.38 -1.18
N PHE A 10 -11.61 -2.08 -0.17
CA PHE A 10 -10.80 -3.05 0.59
C PHE A 10 -10.33 -4.21 -0.29
N ASN A 11 -11.18 -4.71 -1.19
CA ASN A 11 -10.77 -5.72 -2.16
C ASN A 11 -9.72 -5.18 -3.14
N ALA A 12 -9.87 -3.96 -3.61
CA ALA A 12 -8.88 -3.32 -4.47
C ALA A 12 -7.52 -3.16 -3.77
N ILE A 13 -7.52 -2.78 -2.49
CA ILE A 13 -6.32 -2.72 -1.67
C ILE A 13 -5.66 -4.10 -1.57
N PHE A 14 -6.43 -5.15 -1.35
CA PHE A 14 -5.92 -6.51 -1.27
C PHE A 14 -5.28 -6.97 -2.58
N ILE A 15 -5.95 -6.77 -3.71
CA ILE A 15 -5.42 -7.12 -5.03
C ILE A 15 -4.13 -6.35 -5.31
N TRP A 16 -4.12 -5.05 -5.03
CA TRP A 16 -2.93 -4.23 -5.22
C TRP A 16 -1.79 -4.61 -4.27
N ALA A 17 -2.11 -5.01 -3.04
CA ALA A 17 -1.13 -5.54 -2.09
C ALA A 17 -0.45 -6.82 -2.60
N ILE A 18 -1.20 -7.73 -3.22
CA ILE A 18 -0.64 -8.93 -3.84
C ILE A 18 0.28 -8.56 -5.01
N ILE A 19 -0.15 -7.64 -5.88
CA ILE A 19 0.66 -7.15 -6.99
C ILE A 19 1.96 -6.53 -6.47
N CYS A 20 1.89 -5.66 -5.46
CA CYS A 20 3.06 -5.07 -4.83
C CYS A 20 4.00 -6.11 -4.22
N ALA A 21 3.48 -7.13 -3.55
CA ALA A 21 4.27 -8.20 -2.97
C ALA A 21 5.01 -9.01 -4.04
N VAL A 22 4.34 -9.35 -5.13
CA VAL A 22 4.93 -10.10 -6.26
C VAL A 22 6.02 -9.28 -6.95
N VAL A 23 5.76 -8.01 -7.24
CA VAL A 23 6.76 -7.12 -7.85
C VAL A 23 7.93 -6.88 -6.90
N GLY A 24 7.67 -6.70 -5.61
CA GLY A 24 8.71 -6.56 -4.58
C GLY A 24 9.61 -7.79 -4.49
N ALA A 25 9.03 -8.99 -4.52
CA ALA A 25 9.79 -10.24 -4.57
C ALA A 25 10.66 -10.32 -5.83
N GLY A 26 10.13 -9.93 -7.00
CA GLY A 26 10.89 -9.84 -8.24
C GLY A 26 12.06 -8.88 -8.15
N CYS A 27 11.87 -7.69 -7.61
CA CYS A 27 12.93 -6.72 -7.36
C CYS A 27 14.01 -7.26 -6.42
N ALA A 28 13.62 -7.97 -5.36
CA ALA A 28 14.55 -8.59 -4.42
C ALA A 28 15.39 -9.68 -5.08
N ILE A 29 14.79 -10.51 -5.92
CA ILE A 29 15.49 -11.57 -6.67
C ILE A 29 16.50 -10.95 -7.64
N ILE A 30 16.12 -9.93 -8.38
CA ILE A 30 17.00 -9.22 -9.31
C ILE A 30 18.18 -8.59 -8.56
N ALA A 31 17.92 -7.88 -7.47
CA ALA A 31 18.97 -7.27 -6.66
C ALA A 31 19.93 -8.31 -6.07
N TYR A 32 19.43 -9.46 -5.63
CA TYR A 32 20.26 -10.56 -5.15
C TYR A 32 21.12 -11.17 -6.28
N ALA A 33 20.52 -11.43 -7.44
CA ALA A 33 21.23 -11.98 -8.58
C ALA A 33 22.36 -11.07 -9.05
N GLN A 34 22.14 -9.76 -9.07
CA GLN A 34 23.18 -8.77 -9.38
C GLN A 34 24.32 -8.79 -8.35
N GLY A 35 23.98 -8.84 -7.05
CA GLY A 35 24.96 -8.94 -5.98
C GLY A 35 25.83 -10.19 -6.09
N GLN A 36 25.28 -11.33 -6.49
CA GLN A 36 26.02 -12.59 -6.72
C GLN A 36 26.92 -12.52 -7.96
N GLN A 37 26.43 -11.92 -9.04
CA GLN A 37 27.16 -11.87 -10.31
C GLN A 37 28.38 -10.96 -10.24
N TYR A 38 28.34 -9.89 -9.48
CA TYR A 38 29.38 -8.85 -9.47
C TYR A 38 30.13 -8.72 -8.14
N GLY A 39 30.03 -9.72 -7.27
CA GLY A 39 30.83 -9.83 -6.04
C GLY A 39 30.45 -8.83 -4.93
N GLY A 40 29.28 -8.25 -4.99
CA GLY A 40 28.79 -7.36 -3.94
C GLY A 40 27.87 -6.23 -4.46
N PHE A 41 27.54 -5.33 -3.55
CA PHE A 41 26.58 -4.28 -3.78
C PHE A 41 27.06 -3.12 -4.65
N SER A 42 28.34 -3.06 -4.94
CA SER A 42 29.00 -2.05 -5.76
C SER A 42 29.35 -2.55 -7.15
N GLY A 43 28.78 -3.70 -7.57
CA GLY A 43 29.07 -4.28 -8.85
C GLY A 43 28.46 -3.54 -10.02
N ASP A 44 29.01 -3.78 -11.21
CA ASP A 44 28.50 -3.27 -12.47
C ASP A 44 27.08 -3.78 -12.76
N PHE A 45 26.37 -3.06 -13.57
CA PHE A 45 24.96 -3.29 -13.78
C PHE A 45 24.66 -4.30 -14.87
N SER A 46 23.56 -5.02 -14.69
CA SER A 46 23.01 -5.91 -15.69
C SER A 46 22.44 -5.12 -16.89
N THR A 47 22.21 -5.81 -17.99
CA THR A 47 21.52 -5.26 -19.16
C THR A 47 20.15 -4.66 -18.80
N PHE A 48 19.49 -5.22 -17.79
CA PHE A 48 18.22 -4.71 -17.28
C PHE A 48 18.36 -3.30 -16.71
N ASP A 49 19.39 -3.04 -15.92
CA ASP A 49 19.63 -1.72 -15.33
C ASP A 49 19.96 -0.69 -16.40
N LEU A 50 20.73 -1.08 -17.42
CA LEU A 50 21.03 -0.25 -18.57
C LEU A 50 19.78 0.12 -19.36
N VAL A 51 18.87 -0.82 -19.53
CA VAL A 51 17.62 -0.62 -20.28
C VAL A 51 16.63 0.23 -19.49
N VAL A 52 16.50 -0.02 -18.20
CA VAL A 52 15.50 0.66 -17.35
C VAL A 52 15.98 2.03 -16.86
N TYR A 53 17.26 2.16 -16.52
CA TYR A 53 17.79 3.35 -15.85
C TYR A 53 18.93 4.03 -16.62
N GLY A 54 19.41 3.45 -17.72
CA GLY A 54 20.39 4.08 -18.59
C GLY A 54 21.81 4.20 -18.02
N GLY A 55 22.16 3.50 -16.95
CA GLY A 55 23.50 3.56 -16.38
C GLY A 55 23.69 2.93 -15.01
N ASN A 56 24.94 2.92 -14.56
CA ASN A 56 25.38 2.21 -13.35
C ASN A 56 25.00 2.89 -12.03
N MET A 57 24.75 4.18 -12.05
CA MET A 57 24.45 4.97 -10.87
C MET A 57 23.36 6.00 -11.22
N ILE A 58 22.45 6.21 -10.31
CA ILE A 58 21.43 7.24 -10.41
C ILE A 58 21.67 8.21 -9.24
N ASN A 59 22.09 9.44 -9.54
CA ASN A 59 22.39 10.48 -8.57
C ASN A 59 23.27 9.99 -7.40
N GLY A 60 24.32 9.18 -7.72
CA GLY A 60 25.24 8.65 -6.72
C GLY A 60 24.78 7.37 -6.01
N TYR A 61 23.60 6.86 -6.31
CA TYR A 61 23.07 5.63 -5.72
C TYR A 61 23.17 4.44 -6.68
N SER A 62 23.60 3.28 -6.17
CA SER A 62 23.60 2.04 -6.91
C SER A 62 22.18 1.58 -7.21
N VAL A 63 21.92 1.13 -8.44
CA VAL A 63 20.60 0.58 -8.82
C VAL A 63 20.25 -0.64 -7.98
N ALA A 64 21.22 -1.49 -7.65
CA ALA A 64 20.99 -2.61 -6.73
C ALA A 64 20.48 -2.15 -5.36
N THR A 65 20.99 -1.06 -4.82
CA THR A 65 20.50 -0.45 -3.57
C THR A 65 19.09 0.08 -3.74
N LEU A 66 18.81 0.78 -4.84
CA LEU A 66 17.46 1.30 -5.14
C LEU A 66 16.44 0.17 -5.30
N LEU A 67 16.79 -0.92 -6.00
CA LEU A 67 15.94 -2.10 -6.13
C LEU A 67 15.65 -2.78 -4.78
N ARG A 68 16.60 -2.78 -3.85
CA ARG A 68 16.37 -3.33 -2.50
C ARG A 68 15.42 -2.48 -1.69
N VAL A 69 15.60 -1.18 -1.71
CA VAL A 69 14.70 -0.26 -1.01
C VAL A 69 13.29 -0.39 -1.59
N GLU A 70 13.18 -0.47 -2.91
CA GLU A 70 11.90 -0.72 -3.60
C GLU A 70 11.29 -2.07 -3.21
N ALA A 71 12.08 -3.15 -3.17
CA ALA A 71 11.63 -4.47 -2.76
C ALA A 71 11.09 -4.47 -1.31
N VAL A 72 11.81 -3.87 -0.39
CA VAL A 72 11.38 -3.75 1.01
C VAL A 72 10.08 -2.95 1.12
N LEU A 73 9.98 -1.83 0.41
CA LEU A 73 8.78 -1.01 0.40
C LEU A 73 7.57 -1.76 -0.15
N LEU A 74 7.71 -2.42 -1.30
CA LEU A 74 6.61 -3.14 -1.94
C LEU A 74 6.16 -4.35 -1.13
N ILE A 75 7.07 -5.08 -0.49
CA ILE A 75 6.73 -6.15 0.44
C ILE A 75 6.00 -5.60 1.66
N PHE A 76 6.45 -4.49 2.20
CA PHE A 76 5.76 -3.77 3.28
C PHE A 76 4.34 -3.39 2.87
N MET A 77 4.15 -2.81 1.68
CA MET A 77 2.82 -2.48 1.13
C MET A 77 1.95 -3.73 0.97
N GLY A 78 2.51 -4.84 0.54
CA GLY A 78 1.82 -6.12 0.43
C GLY A 78 1.30 -6.63 1.77
N ILE A 79 2.13 -6.66 2.79
CA ILE A 79 1.79 -7.13 4.13
C ILE A 79 0.74 -6.22 4.77
N PHE A 80 0.98 -4.91 4.79
CA PHE A 80 0.08 -3.97 5.44
C PHE A 80 -1.22 -3.76 4.66
N GLY A 81 -1.19 -3.81 3.33
CA GLY A 81 -2.39 -3.78 2.50
C GLY A 81 -3.31 -4.99 2.74
N THR A 82 -2.74 -6.17 2.87
CA THR A 82 -3.47 -7.39 3.25
C THR A 82 -4.08 -7.25 4.64
N THR A 83 -3.33 -6.72 5.59
CA THR A 83 -3.82 -6.47 6.96
C THR A 83 -4.97 -5.45 6.97
N ILE A 84 -4.90 -4.40 6.16
CA ILE A 84 -6.00 -3.44 5.98
C ILE A 84 -7.26 -4.13 5.47
N ASN A 85 -7.14 -5.02 4.50
CA ASN A 85 -8.28 -5.76 3.97
C ASN A 85 -8.96 -6.59 5.07
N PHE A 86 -8.21 -7.42 5.81
CA PHE A 86 -8.75 -8.24 6.88
C PHE A 86 -9.37 -7.41 8.02
N LYS A 87 -8.64 -6.43 8.52
CA LYS A 87 -9.13 -5.57 9.61
C LYS A 87 -10.27 -4.68 9.15
N GLY A 88 -10.26 -4.26 7.88
CA GLY A 88 -11.33 -3.49 7.26
C GLY A 88 -12.64 -4.28 7.20
N PHE A 89 -12.60 -5.55 6.82
CA PHE A 89 -13.78 -6.40 6.84
C PHE A 89 -14.30 -6.66 8.25
N HIS A 90 -13.43 -6.94 9.22
CA HIS A 90 -13.83 -7.06 10.62
C HIS A 90 -14.49 -5.77 11.13
N TRP A 91 -13.94 -4.61 10.81
CA TRP A 91 -14.59 -3.34 11.16
C TRP A 91 -15.95 -3.15 10.47
N LEU A 92 -16.05 -3.53 9.19
CA LEU A 92 -17.24 -3.30 8.39
C LEU A 92 -18.41 -4.21 8.80
N TYR A 93 -18.13 -5.50 9.04
CA TYR A 93 -19.14 -6.53 9.30
C TYR A 93 -19.29 -6.88 10.77
N ASP A 94 -18.20 -7.02 11.52
CA ASP A 94 -18.18 -7.47 12.91
C ASP A 94 -18.14 -6.32 13.92
N LYS A 95 -18.16 -5.06 13.44
CA LYS A 95 -18.09 -3.85 14.29
C LYS A 95 -16.85 -3.81 15.19
N ALA A 96 -15.74 -4.39 14.74
CA ALA A 96 -14.48 -4.33 15.46
C ALA A 96 -13.98 -2.88 15.63
N SER A 97 -13.06 -2.66 16.57
CA SER A 97 -12.45 -1.36 16.77
C SER A 97 -11.63 -0.93 15.54
N PRO A 98 -11.74 0.32 15.07
CA PRO A 98 -10.99 0.83 13.94
C PRO A 98 -9.54 1.20 14.28
N THR A 99 -9.13 1.15 15.54
CA THR A 99 -7.86 1.75 16.01
C THR A 99 -6.65 1.20 15.25
N ILE A 100 -6.50 -0.13 15.20
CA ILE A 100 -5.38 -0.76 14.51
C ILE A 100 -5.41 -0.47 13.01
N LEU A 101 -6.60 -0.51 12.42
CA LEU A 101 -6.81 -0.21 11.00
C LEU A 101 -6.36 1.21 10.67
N VAL A 102 -6.76 2.19 11.46
CA VAL A 102 -6.37 3.60 11.28
C VAL A 102 -4.87 3.79 11.46
N ILE A 103 -4.27 3.15 12.46
CA ILE A 103 -2.81 3.22 12.68
C ILE A 103 -2.05 2.69 11.46
N ILE A 104 -2.44 1.53 10.93
CA ILE A 104 -1.79 0.95 9.73
C ILE A 104 -1.97 1.86 8.51
N MET A 105 -3.17 2.41 8.31
CA MET A 105 -3.43 3.34 7.21
C MET A 105 -2.57 4.62 7.31
N CYS A 106 -2.44 5.19 8.49
CA CYS A 106 -1.56 6.34 8.74
C CYS A 106 -0.09 5.99 8.51
N LEU A 107 0.35 4.81 8.94
CA LEU A 107 1.71 4.33 8.75
C LEU A 107 2.04 4.19 7.25
N ILE A 108 1.16 3.58 6.48
CA ILE A 108 1.31 3.51 5.01
C ILE A 108 1.39 4.91 4.41
N GLY A 109 0.53 5.83 4.83
CA GLY A 109 0.53 7.21 4.35
C GLY A 109 1.86 7.91 4.59
N VAL A 110 2.37 7.86 5.81
CA VAL A 110 3.65 8.49 6.19
C VAL A 110 4.82 7.86 5.43
N VAL A 111 4.92 6.53 5.42
CA VAL A 111 6.00 5.81 4.72
C VAL A 111 5.97 6.12 3.23
N THR A 112 4.80 6.14 2.61
CA THR A 112 4.66 6.47 1.19
C THR A 112 5.10 7.89 0.88
N VAL A 113 4.66 8.88 1.66
CA VAL A 113 5.04 10.29 1.45
C VAL A 113 6.55 10.48 1.58
N VAL A 114 7.16 9.91 2.62
CA VAL A 114 8.60 9.99 2.84
C VAL A 114 9.36 9.33 1.67
N TYR A 115 8.94 8.15 1.26
CA TYR A 115 9.60 7.42 0.17
C TYR A 115 9.46 8.13 -1.17
N GLN A 116 8.29 8.66 -1.50
CA GLN A 116 8.09 9.45 -2.72
C GLN A 116 8.93 10.73 -2.73
N GLY A 117 9.04 11.40 -1.60
CA GLY A 117 9.93 12.55 -1.44
C GLY A 117 11.40 12.21 -1.68
N MET A 118 11.86 11.08 -1.14
CA MET A 118 13.21 10.57 -1.37
C MET A 118 13.45 10.21 -2.84
N LEU A 119 12.52 9.52 -3.49
CA LEU A 119 12.63 9.16 -4.90
C LEU A 119 12.64 10.39 -5.81
N LEU A 120 11.76 11.34 -5.59
CA LEU A 120 11.71 12.58 -6.39
C LEU A 120 13.00 13.39 -6.25
N SER A 121 13.61 13.43 -5.07
CA SER A 121 14.87 14.15 -4.83
C SER A 121 16.10 13.43 -5.40
N THR A 122 16.08 12.09 -5.46
CA THR A 122 17.24 11.28 -5.89
C THR A 122 17.15 10.84 -7.34
N VAL A 123 16.02 10.30 -7.77
CA VAL A 123 15.82 9.70 -9.10
C VAL A 123 14.98 10.61 -10.01
N GLY A 124 14.12 11.44 -9.42
CA GLY A 124 13.22 12.33 -10.18
C GLY A 124 11.97 11.64 -10.74
N ILE A 125 11.77 10.35 -10.45
CA ILE A 125 10.63 9.55 -10.91
C ILE A 125 9.87 9.02 -9.69
N PRO A 126 8.54 9.21 -9.62
CA PRO A 126 7.74 8.64 -8.53
C PRO A 126 7.57 7.12 -8.70
N ASP A 127 7.41 6.41 -7.57
CA ASP A 127 7.02 5.01 -7.57
C ASP A 127 5.50 4.86 -7.75
N PRO A 128 5.02 4.26 -8.85
CA PRO A 128 3.58 4.13 -9.08
C PRO A 128 2.92 3.12 -8.12
N GLY A 129 3.64 2.12 -7.64
CA GLY A 129 3.10 1.09 -6.77
C GLY A 129 2.62 1.63 -5.43
N SER A 130 3.48 2.35 -4.73
CA SER A 130 3.13 2.98 -3.45
C SER A 130 2.16 4.14 -3.62
N LEU A 131 2.24 4.88 -4.73
CA LEU A 131 1.32 5.99 -5.01
C LEU A 131 -0.12 5.50 -5.18
N ILE A 132 -0.34 4.42 -5.93
CA ILE A 132 -1.66 3.82 -6.11
C ILE A 132 -2.18 3.27 -4.78
N MET A 133 -1.34 2.63 -3.98
CA MET A 133 -1.70 2.17 -2.63
C MET A 133 -2.14 3.34 -1.74
N LEU A 134 -1.44 4.47 -1.78
CA LEU A 134 -1.80 5.67 -1.03
C LEU A 134 -3.17 6.19 -1.44
N ILE A 135 -3.46 6.26 -2.74
CA ILE A 135 -4.77 6.70 -3.25
C ILE A 135 -5.88 5.76 -2.74
N LEU A 136 -5.68 4.46 -2.81
CA LEU A 136 -6.65 3.47 -2.32
C LEU A 136 -6.88 3.60 -0.80
N VAL A 137 -5.83 3.82 -0.03
CA VAL A 137 -5.92 4.03 1.42
C VAL A 137 -6.68 5.32 1.76
N ILE A 138 -6.45 6.40 1.03
CA ILE A 138 -7.20 7.66 1.21
C ILE A 138 -8.68 7.45 0.88
N LEU A 139 -9.00 6.76 -0.21
CA LEU A 139 -10.39 6.42 -0.55
C LEU A 139 -11.05 5.56 0.53
N ALA A 140 -10.34 4.58 1.06
CA ALA A 140 -10.82 3.76 2.17
C ALA A 140 -11.12 4.63 3.41
N ALA A 141 -10.25 5.56 3.77
CA ALA A 141 -10.45 6.46 4.90
C ALA A 141 -11.68 7.35 4.73
N VAL A 142 -11.88 7.91 3.54
CA VAL A 142 -13.06 8.73 3.23
C VAL A 142 -14.34 7.93 3.33
N PHE A 143 -14.38 6.73 2.74
CA PHE A 143 -15.57 5.89 2.81
C PHE A 143 -15.82 5.31 4.20
N MET A 144 -14.78 5.01 4.98
CA MET A 144 -14.91 4.63 6.39
C MET A 144 -15.60 5.73 7.20
N LYS A 145 -15.19 6.98 7.02
CA LYS A 145 -15.84 8.13 7.65
C LYS A 145 -17.32 8.20 7.30
N GLN A 146 -17.65 8.09 6.01
CA GLN A 146 -19.04 8.13 5.54
C GLN A 146 -19.88 6.98 6.10
N VAL A 147 -19.35 5.76 6.18
CA VAL A 147 -20.05 4.61 6.78
C VAL A 147 -20.22 4.79 8.28
N ALA A 148 -19.22 5.32 8.98
CA ALA A 148 -19.29 5.61 10.41
C ALA A 148 -20.37 6.65 10.73
N GLU A 149 -20.52 7.68 9.91
CA GLU A 149 -21.56 8.70 10.03
C GLU A 149 -22.97 8.13 9.82
N GLU A 150 -23.14 7.16 8.94
CA GLU A 150 -24.45 6.52 8.68
C GLU A 150 -24.88 5.53 9.77
N ARG A 151 -23.95 4.94 10.52
CA ARG A 151 -24.26 3.93 11.56
C ARG A 151 -25.22 4.39 12.64
N PRO A 152 -25.09 5.61 13.22
CA PRO A 152 -26.02 6.12 14.22
C PRO A 152 -27.43 6.35 13.66
N THR A 153 -27.53 6.86 12.43
CA THR A 153 -28.83 7.15 11.77
C THR A 153 -29.59 5.87 11.47
N LEU A 154 -28.93 4.83 10.97
CA LEU A 154 -29.52 3.53 10.73
C LEU A 154 -29.96 2.85 12.04
N ARG A 155 -29.22 3.01 13.15
CA ARG A 155 -29.61 2.49 14.45
C ARG A 155 -30.88 3.20 14.98
N LYS A 156 -30.97 4.51 14.86
CA LYS A 156 -32.16 5.30 15.24
C LYS A 156 -33.38 4.89 14.43
N ALA A 157 -33.24 4.74 13.11
CA ALA A 157 -34.33 4.31 12.22
C ALA A 157 -34.81 2.89 12.59
N LYS A 158 -33.91 1.96 12.92
CA LYS A 158 -34.27 0.61 13.33
C LYS A 158 -35.04 0.57 14.64
N ILE A 159 -34.67 1.39 15.61
CA ILE A 159 -35.35 1.52 16.90
C ILE A 159 -36.76 2.08 16.68
N ALA A 160 -36.90 3.17 15.90
CA ALA A 160 -38.20 3.75 15.58
C ALA A 160 -39.13 2.76 14.88
N CYS A 161 -38.64 1.98 13.92
CA CYS A 161 -39.44 0.91 13.27
C CYS A 161 -39.89 -0.20 14.21
N THR A 162 -39.11 -0.47 15.27
CA THR A 162 -39.46 -1.49 16.27
C THR A 162 -40.52 -1.00 17.25
N GLU A 163 -40.51 0.29 17.57
CA GLU A 163 -41.51 0.92 18.43
C GLU A 163 -42.88 1.06 17.77
N VAL A 164 -42.90 1.29 16.46
CA VAL A 164 -44.16 1.39 15.68
C VAL A 164 -44.87 0.02 15.51
N LYS A 165 -44.14 -1.09 15.68
CA LYS A 165 -44.69 -2.44 15.61
C LYS A 165 -45.23 -3.00 16.93
N LYS A 166 -45.11 -2.28 18.03
CA LYS A 166 -45.73 -2.57 19.32
C LYS A 166 -47.01 -1.78 19.49
#